data_f5c117c85735294d2b4d7ba84b9b8794
#
_entry.id   f5c117c85735294d2b4d7ba84b9b8794
#
_cell.length_a   1.000
_cell.length_b   1.000
_cell.length_c   1.000
_cell.angle_alpha   90.00
_cell.angle_beta   90.00
_cell.angle_gamma   90.00
#
_symmetry.space_group_name_H-M   'P 1'
#
loop_
_entity.id
_entity.type
_entity.pdbx_description
1 polymer ?
#
loop_
_entity_poly.entity_id
_entity_poly.type
_entity_poly.pdbx_seq_one_letter_code
_entity_poly.pdbx_strand_id
1 'polypeptide(L)'
;MILAAQRPPTQAPPEAASPQTHQFGPLSFQISPQQQQPQPFYSDSEVNDIRQKLRNGDLDEVEVELDVTDTNNPFMTIFGAGGTEEVNLQDMMSQMPGFKGRTKRRRLKVPDALEVLKQQEAQKLIDHDKVQRDAVQRTEQAGIVFLDEIDKVGSDRKHGGPDVSREGVQRDLLPIVEGSTVSTKYGTVKTDHILFIAAGAFHVSKVSDLIPELQGRFPIRVELDSLEKGDFIKILTEPKNALTKQYHALMATEGIEVIFEPDAIDALAGYAEEANTRAENIGARRLYTIMEALLEELSYDASERAQSKFLVNVDYVKSTLEPILSNDDLARYIL
;
A
#
# COMPACT_ATOMS: atom_id res chain seq x y z
N MET A 1 34.30 -0.69 9.93
CA MET A 1 34.30 -0.15 8.55
C MET A 1 35.14 1.12 8.44
N ILE A 2 34.79 2.22 9.09
CA ILE A 2 35.53 3.49 8.99
C ILE A 2 37.01 3.33 9.38
N LEU A 3 37.32 2.61 10.47
CA LEU A 3 38.70 2.30 10.86
C LEU A 3 39.45 1.44 9.84
N ALA A 4 38.77 0.52 9.19
CA ALA A 4 39.34 -0.29 8.12
C ALA A 4 39.62 0.51 6.84
N ALA A 5 38.89 1.56 6.59
CA ALA A 5 39.13 2.46 5.46
C ALA A 5 40.32 3.41 5.69
N GLN A 6 40.63 3.71 6.95
CA GLN A 6 41.71 4.64 7.31
C GLN A 6 43.10 3.97 7.52
N ARG A 7 43.13 2.66 7.83
CA ARG A 7 44.39 1.89 7.96
C ARG A 7 44.19 0.44 7.50
N PRO A 8 45.06 -0.11 6.64
CA PRO A 8 45.05 -1.54 6.39
C PRO A 8 45.44 -2.28 7.67
N PRO A 9 44.80 -3.44 7.97
CA PRO A 9 45.08 -4.20 9.19
C PRO A 9 46.54 -4.68 9.21
N THR A 10 47.22 -4.44 10.31
CA THR A 10 48.55 -5.02 10.58
C THR A 10 48.34 -6.51 10.82
N GLN A 11 48.79 -7.35 9.89
CA GLN A 11 48.68 -8.80 10.01
C GLN A 11 49.63 -9.28 11.12
N ALA A 12 49.06 -9.89 12.16
CA ALA A 12 49.84 -10.79 13.01
C ALA A 12 50.09 -12.10 12.24
N PRO A 13 51.29 -12.71 12.35
CA PRO A 13 51.60 -13.94 11.63
C PRO A 13 50.66 -15.07 12.08
N PRO A 14 50.09 -15.86 11.15
CA PRO A 14 49.20 -16.96 11.51
C PRO A 14 49.95 -18.06 12.20
N GLU A 15 49.57 -18.41 13.42
CA GLU A 15 49.91 -19.69 14.03
C GLU A 15 49.25 -20.81 13.23
N ALA A 16 50.09 -21.70 12.68
CA ALA A 16 49.63 -22.80 11.85
C ALA A 16 48.88 -23.84 12.72
N ALA A 17 47.59 -23.84 12.66
CA ALA A 17 46.75 -24.91 13.21
C ALA A 17 46.85 -26.16 12.34
N SER A 18 47.31 -27.26 12.93
CA SER A 18 47.42 -28.57 12.29
C SER A 18 46.04 -29.09 11.88
N PRO A 19 45.88 -29.71 10.70
CA PRO A 19 44.61 -30.24 10.27
C PRO A 19 44.19 -31.45 11.12
N GLN A 20 43.02 -31.38 11.73
CA GLN A 20 42.42 -32.51 12.42
C GLN A 20 41.67 -33.38 11.42
N THR A 21 42.13 -34.63 11.28
CA THR A 21 41.49 -35.63 10.41
C THR A 21 40.49 -36.44 11.25
N HIS A 22 39.21 -36.31 10.97
CA HIS A 22 38.21 -37.21 11.53
C HIS A 22 37.90 -38.33 10.53
N GLN A 23 38.19 -39.60 10.91
CA GLN A 23 37.82 -40.77 10.13
C GLN A 23 36.44 -41.28 10.59
N PHE A 24 35.49 -41.30 9.67
CA PHE A 24 34.23 -42.02 9.82
C PHE A 24 34.02 -42.96 8.62
N GLY A 25 34.40 -44.23 8.77
CA GLY A 25 34.24 -45.26 7.72
C GLY A 25 35.16 -45.07 6.50
N PRO A 26 34.85 -45.69 5.35
CA PRO A 26 35.69 -45.66 4.15
C PRO A 26 35.71 -44.33 3.37
N LEU A 27 35.08 -43.30 3.85
CA LEU A 27 35.04 -41.96 3.26
C LEU A 27 35.74 -40.97 4.18
N SER A 28 36.89 -40.46 3.77
CA SER A 28 37.59 -39.37 4.48
C SER A 28 37.19 -38.04 3.91
N PHE A 29 36.54 -37.19 4.72
CA PHE A 29 36.33 -35.80 4.39
C PHE A 29 37.37 -34.93 5.09
N GLN A 30 38.16 -34.22 4.31
CA GLN A 30 38.96 -33.12 4.83
C GLN A 30 38.10 -31.89 4.99
N ILE A 31 37.71 -31.57 6.21
CA ILE A 31 37.14 -30.28 6.55
C ILE A 31 38.29 -29.30 6.63
N SER A 32 38.48 -28.52 5.58
CA SER A 32 39.39 -27.37 5.67
C SER A 32 38.80 -26.40 6.68
N PRO A 33 39.55 -26.00 7.72
CA PRO A 33 39.06 -24.96 8.63
C PRO A 33 38.78 -23.70 7.79
N GLN A 34 37.55 -23.23 7.84
CA GLN A 34 37.16 -21.98 7.22
C GLN A 34 38.06 -20.90 7.86
N GLN A 35 38.99 -20.36 7.09
CA GLN A 35 39.85 -19.27 7.52
C GLN A 35 38.94 -18.10 7.95
N GLN A 36 38.69 -17.99 9.25
CA GLN A 36 38.17 -16.76 9.84
C GLN A 36 39.23 -15.70 9.57
N GLN A 37 38.94 -14.76 8.70
CA GLN A 37 39.80 -13.61 8.50
C GLN A 37 40.02 -12.95 9.86
N PRO A 38 41.25 -12.68 10.28
CA PRO A 38 41.53 -12.04 11.55
C PRO A 38 40.81 -10.70 11.59
N GLN A 39 39.92 -10.55 12.55
CA GLN A 39 39.26 -9.27 12.78
C GLN A 39 40.33 -8.27 13.25
N PRO A 40 40.44 -7.09 12.64
CA PRO A 40 41.41 -6.11 13.06
C PRO A 40 41.09 -5.66 14.49
N PHE A 41 42.07 -5.82 15.40
CA PHE A 41 41.96 -5.34 16.76
C PHE A 41 42.16 -3.82 16.78
N TYR A 42 41.10 -3.07 17.09
CA TYR A 42 41.18 -1.65 17.33
C TYR A 42 41.12 -1.36 18.84
N SER A 43 41.88 -0.41 19.30
CA SER A 43 41.83 0.00 20.71
C SER A 43 40.52 0.73 21.03
N ASP A 44 40.03 0.63 22.25
CA ASP A 44 38.81 1.30 22.70
C ASP A 44 38.90 2.83 22.53
N SER A 45 40.11 3.40 22.62
CA SER A 45 40.36 4.82 22.38
C SER A 45 40.12 5.23 20.93
N GLU A 46 40.57 4.43 19.94
CA GLU A 46 40.34 4.68 18.52
C GLU A 46 38.88 4.55 18.15
N VAL A 47 38.18 3.57 18.73
CA VAL A 47 36.75 3.40 18.52
C VAL A 47 35.97 4.59 19.08
N ASN A 48 36.34 5.11 20.25
CA ASN A 48 35.65 6.27 20.84
C ASN A 48 35.91 7.58 20.08
N ASP A 49 37.17 7.77 19.59
CA ASP A 49 37.49 8.94 18.75
C ASP A 49 36.64 8.96 17.45
N ILE A 50 36.52 7.82 16.77
CA ILE A 50 35.70 7.70 15.57
C ILE A 50 34.20 7.90 15.88
N ARG A 51 33.72 7.40 17.02
CA ARG A 51 32.32 7.66 17.43
C ARG A 51 32.06 9.15 17.65
N GLN A 52 33.03 9.86 18.22
CA GLN A 52 32.91 11.29 18.45
C GLN A 52 32.93 12.07 17.13
N LYS A 53 33.84 11.77 16.23
CA LYS A 53 33.92 12.36 14.88
C LYS A 53 32.64 12.09 14.07
N LEU A 54 32.10 10.88 14.17
CA LEU A 54 30.84 10.51 13.50
C LEU A 54 29.65 11.33 14.03
N ARG A 55 29.59 11.57 15.36
CA ARG A 55 28.54 12.39 15.97
C ARG A 55 28.65 13.87 15.62
N ASN A 56 29.88 14.34 15.40
CA ASN A 56 30.16 15.74 15.06
C ASN A 56 30.00 16.03 13.55
N GLY A 57 29.82 14.97 12.72
CA GLY A 57 29.73 15.15 11.25
C GLY A 57 31.09 15.27 10.55
N ASP A 58 32.21 15.13 11.27
CA ASP A 58 33.56 15.30 10.71
C ASP A 58 33.92 14.23 9.66
N LEU A 59 33.10 13.19 9.54
CA LEU A 59 33.30 12.03 8.65
C LEU A 59 32.29 11.96 7.50
N ASP A 60 31.45 12.96 7.32
CA ASP A 60 30.33 12.91 6.36
C ASP A 60 30.78 12.77 4.90
N GLU A 61 31.97 13.31 4.57
CA GLU A 61 32.56 13.20 3.23
C GLU A 61 33.37 11.91 3.00
N VAL A 62 33.54 11.09 4.02
CA VAL A 62 34.31 9.84 3.93
C VAL A 62 33.47 8.77 3.24
N GLU A 63 34.05 8.10 2.23
CA GLU A 63 33.42 6.95 1.59
C GLU A 63 33.77 5.65 2.32
N VAL A 64 32.76 4.80 2.52
CA VAL A 64 32.90 3.47 3.12
C VAL A 64 32.31 2.41 2.19
N GLU A 65 32.93 1.23 2.15
CA GLU A 65 32.39 0.08 1.43
C GLU A 65 31.42 -0.68 2.34
N LEU A 66 30.20 -0.85 1.89
CA LEU A 66 29.13 -1.55 2.60
C LEU A 66 28.59 -2.71 1.75
N ASP A 67 28.41 -3.86 2.37
CA ASP A 67 27.66 -4.95 1.77
C ASP A 67 26.15 -4.67 1.91
N VAL A 68 25.53 -4.24 0.81
CA VAL A 68 24.09 -3.94 0.77
C VAL A 68 23.37 -5.14 0.17
N THR A 69 22.36 -5.63 0.87
CA THR A 69 21.45 -6.65 0.32
C THR A 69 20.64 -6.00 -0.82
N ASP A 70 20.73 -6.56 -2.01
CA ASP A 70 20.02 -6.04 -3.18
C ASP A 70 18.54 -6.44 -3.08
N THR A 71 17.71 -5.54 -2.53
CA THR A 71 16.26 -5.71 -2.44
C THR A 71 15.54 -5.38 -3.76
N ASN A 72 16.28 -4.82 -4.74
CA ASN A 72 15.79 -4.52 -6.07
C ASN A 72 16.05 -5.69 -7.03
N ASN A 73 15.45 -6.86 -6.78
CA ASN A 73 15.32 -7.83 -7.85
C ASN A 73 14.02 -7.52 -8.60
N PRO A 74 14.07 -7.23 -9.91
CA PRO A 74 12.87 -7.21 -10.72
C PRO A 74 12.22 -8.59 -10.64
N PHE A 75 10.95 -8.64 -10.34
CA PHE A 75 10.11 -9.82 -10.39
C PHE A 75 10.34 -10.55 -11.72
N MET A 76 11.04 -11.67 -11.68
CA MET A 76 11.05 -12.60 -12.79
C MET A 76 9.77 -13.42 -12.70
N THR A 77 8.71 -12.94 -13.34
CA THR A 77 7.47 -13.70 -13.53
C THR A 77 7.79 -14.86 -14.47
N ILE A 78 7.97 -16.05 -13.93
CA ILE A 78 8.07 -17.26 -14.74
C ILE A 78 6.65 -17.62 -15.15
N PHE A 79 6.31 -17.40 -16.41
CA PHE A 79 5.11 -17.95 -17.03
C PHE A 79 5.26 -19.49 -17.13
N GLY A 80 4.81 -20.20 -16.11
CA GLY A 80 4.62 -21.65 -16.17
C GLY A 80 3.22 -21.95 -16.72
N ALA A 81 3.12 -22.88 -17.64
CA ALA A 81 1.85 -23.34 -18.22
C ALA A 81 1.01 -24.06 -17.15
N GLY A 82 0.24 -23.31 -16.36
CA GLY A 82 -0.62 -23.95 -15.35
C GLY A 82 -1.11 -23.03 -14.22
N GLY A 83 -1.28 -21.74 -14.43
CA GLY A 83 -1.87 -20.85 -13.43
C GLY A 83 -0.86 -19.87 -12.82
N THR A 84 -1.33 -18.66 -12.59
CA THR A 84 -0.60 -17.56 -11.95
C THR A 84 -0.46 -17.81 -10.43
N GLU A 85 0.40 -18.74 -10.06
CA GLU A 85 0.91 -18.78 -8.68
C GLU A 85 2.16 -17.89 -8.63
N GLU A 86 2.08 -16.78 -7.95
CA GLU A 86 3.25 -15.97 -7.57
C GLU A 86 4.09 -16.77 -6.55
N VAL A 87 4.87 -17.71 -7.05
CA VAL A 87 5.85 -18.42 -6.24
C VAL A 87 7.00 -17.45 -6.01
N ASN A 88 7.15 -17.01 -4.79
CA ASN A 88 8.28 -16.18 -4.37
C ASN A 88 9.55 -17.03 -4.42
N LEU A 89 10.20 -17.04 -5.60
CA LEU A 89 11.41 -17.81 -5.86
C LEU A 89 12.53 -17.46 -4.86
N GLN A 90 12.46 -16.28 -4.25
CA GLN A 90 13.40 -15.80 -3.26
C GLN A 90 13.25 -16.56 -1.95
N ASP A 91 12.03 -16.91 -1.54
CA ASP A 91 11.79 -17.73 -0.34
C ASP A 91 12.20 -19.18 -0.57
N MET A 92 12.01 -19.72 -1.78
CA MET A 92 12.46 -21.07 -2.13
C MET A 92 13.98 -21.16 -2.26
N MET A 93 14.64 -20.10 -2.79
CA MET A 93 16.11 -20.05 -2.88
C MET A 93 16.78 -19.73 -1.55
N SER A 94 16.12 -19.02 -0.63
CA SER A 94 16.68 -18.76 0.72
C SER A 94 16.75 -20.01 1.59
N GLN A 95 15.93 -21.03 1.30
CA GLN A 95 15.93 -22.32 1.99
C GLN A 95 16.98 -23.31 1.47
N MET A 96 17.66 -23.02 0.34
CA MET A 96 18.74 -23.87 -0.14
C MET A 96 20.03 -23.59 0.61
N PRO A 97 20.66 -24.60 1.24
CA PRO A 97 21.96 -24.43 1.93
C PRO A 97 23.03 -24.02 0.91
N GLY A 98 23.48 -22.77 1.01
CA GLY A 98 24.51 -22.19 0.12
C GLY A 98 24.09 -20.94 -0.65
N PHE A 99 22.82 -20.59 -0.69
CA PHE A 99 22.31 -19.36 -1.33
C PHE A 99 22.21 -18.23 -0.29
N LYS A 100 23.33 -17.63 0.08
CA LYS A 100 23.32 -16.32 0.76
C LYS A 100 22.91 -15.30 -0.28
N GLY A 101 21.85 -14.52 0.01
CA GLY A 101 21.38 -13.44 -0.85
C GLY A 101 22.55 -12.65 -1.44
N ARG A 102 22.50 -12.31 -2.71
CA ARG A 102 23.56 -11.56 -3.39
C ARG A 102 23.75 -10.23 -2.69
N THR A 103 24.79 -10.13 -1.88
CA THR A 103 25.26 -8.87 -1.32
C THR A 103 26.09 -8.16 -2.39
N LYS A 104 25.75 -6.91 -2.66
CA LYS A 104 26.49 -6.07 -3.60
C LYS A 104 27.31 -5.07 -2.78
N ARG A 105 28.61 -5.05 -2.97
CA ARG A 105 29.46 -4.02 -2.35
C ARG A 105 29.19 -2.69 -3.03
N ARG A 106 28.78 -1.70 -2.24
CA ARG A 106 28.59 -0.32 -2.68
C ARG A 106 29.51 0.59 -1.88
N ARG A 107 30.07 1.60 -2.55
CA ARG A 107 30.72 2.73 -1.92
C ARG A 107 29.70 3.79 -1.66
N LEU A 108 29.55 4.20 -0.43
CA LEU A 108 28.59 5.19 0.02
C LEU A 108 29.29 6.19 0.94
N LYS A 109 28.85 7.44 0.95
CA LYS A 109 29.24 8.40 1.98
C LYS A 109 28.72 7.94 3.34
N VAL A 110 29.40 8.34 4.41
CA VAL A 110 29.06 7.92 5.77
C VAL A 110 27.62 8.19 6.15
N PRO A 111 26.96 9.31 5.85
CA PRO A 111 25.55 9.54 6.15
C PRO A 111 24.65 8.50 5.49
N ASP A 112 24.83 8.26 4.18
CA ASP A 112 24.03 7.29 3.42
C ASP A 112 24.26 5.86 3.92
N ALA A 113 25.52 5.52 4.23
CA ALA A 113 25.89 4.23 4.79
C ALA A 113 25.25 4.00 6.18
N LEU A 114 25.16 5.03 7.01
CA LEU A 114 24.49 4.99 8.30
C LEU A 114 22.99 4.71 8.15
N GLU A 115 22.33 5.31 7.19
CA GLU A 115 20.93 5.11 6.95
C GLU A 115 20.64 3.67 6.50
N VAL A 116 21.45 3.15 5.57
CA VAL A 116 21.36 1.74 5.13
C VAL A 116 21.60 0.77 6.28
N LEU A 117 22.65 1.01 7.10
CA LEU A 117 22.96 0.17 8.26
C LEU A 117 21.84 0.22 9.31
N LYS A 118 21.27 1.40 9.57
CA LYS A 118 20.15 1.58 10.49
C LYS A 118 18.93 0.77 10.04
N GLN A 119 18.63 0.77 8.76
CA GLN A 119 17.53 -0.04 8.19
C GLN A 119 17.83 -1.54 8.32
N GLN A 120 19.07 -1.99 8.01
CA GLN A 120 19.46 -3.38 8.14
C GLN A 120 19.40 -3.87 9.59
N GLU A 121 19.87 -3.08 10.55
CA GLU A 121 19.80 -3.43 11.97
C GLU A 121 18.36 -3.40 12.50
N ALA A 122 17.54 -2.44 12.05
CA ALA A 122 16.12 -2.40 12.40
C ALA A 122 15.38 -3.66 11.92
N GLN A 123 15.67 -4.14 10.71
CA GLN A 123 15.09 -5.39 10.21
C GLN A 123 15.49 -6.61 11.04
N LYS A 124 16.74 -6.68 11.54
CA LYS A 124 17.18 -7.79 12.40
C LYS A 124 16.49 -7.80 13.77
N LEU A 125 16.02 -6.65 14.24
CA LEU A 125 15.29 -6.52 15.52
C LEU A 125 13.83 -6.97 15.40
N ILE A 126 13.31 -7.13 14.19
CA ILE A 126 11.95 -7.58 13.95
C ILE A 126 11.91 -9.11 13.96
N ASP A 127 11.20 -9.68 14.91
CA ASP A 127 10.86 -11.12 14.91
C ASP A 127 9.68 -11.33 13.93
N HIS A 128 10.00 -11.65 12.68
CA HIS A 128 9.01 -11.86 11.63
C HIS A 128 8.02 -12.97 11.96
N ASP A 129 8.47 -14.05 12.62
CA ASP A 129 7.60 -15.16 13.00
C ASP A 129 6.58 -14.73 14.05
N LYS A 130 7.01 -13.88 14.99
CA LYS A 130 6.11 -13.31 15.99
C LYS A 130 5.11 -12.35 15.33
N VAL A 131 5.57 -11.46 14.45
CA VAL A 131 4.70 -10.52 13.71
C VAL A 131 3.65 -11.29 12.92
N GLN A 132 4.04 -12.36 12.23
CA GLN A 132 3.13 -13.19 11.45
C GLN A 132 2.08 -13.88 12.34
N ARG A 133 2.51 -14.51 13.45
CA ARG A 133 1.57 -15.12 14.41
C ARG A 133 0.60 -14.10 15.00
N ASP A 134 1.11 -12.95 15.42
CA ASP A 134 0.28 -11.89 16.00
C ASP A 134 -0.71 -11.31 14.95
N ALA A 135 -0.29 -11.19 13.69
CA ALA A 135 -1.16 -10.74 12.60
C ALA A 135 -2.29 -11.72 12.32
N VAL A 136 -1.99 -13.02 12.21
CA VAL A 136 -3.00 -14.08 12.04
C VAL A 136 -3.98 -14.05 13.21
N GLN A 137 -3.48 -14.03 14.44
CA GLN A 137 -4.33 -14.01 15.63
C GLN A 137 -5.24 -12.78 15.68
N ARG A 138 -4.72 -11.58 15.36
CA ARG A 138 -5.52 -10.34 15.32
C ARG A 138 -6.59 -10.41 14.23
N THR A 139 -6.24 -10.96 13.06
CA THR A 139 -7.19 -11.14 11.97
C THR A 139 -8.33 -12.07 12.38
N GLU A 140 -8.01 -13.20 13.02
CA GLU A 140 -9.02 -14.16 13.49
C GLU A 140 -9.94 -13.59 14.59
N GLN A 141 -9.42 -12.74 15.49
CA GLN A 141 -10.16 -12.30 16.67
C GLN A 141 -10.80 -10.92 16.53
N ALA A 142 -10.28 -10.07 15.64
CA ALA A 142 -10.71 -8.68 15.48
C ALA A 142 -10.68 -8.21 14.02
N GLY A 143 -10.62 -9.12 13.06
CA GLY A 143 -10.64 -8.80 11.63
C GLY A 143 -11.99 -8.25 11.20
N ILE A 144 -11.96 -7.32 10.24
CA ILE A 144 -13.14 -6.78 9.56
C ILE A 144 -12.92 -6.97 8.05
N VAL A 145 -13.90 -7.54 7.37
CA VAL A 145 -13.89 -7.73 5.91
C VAL A 145 -15.06 -6.98 5.31
N PHE A 146 -14.78 -6.10 4.35
CA PHE A 146 -15.80 -5.42 3.56
C PHE A 146 -15.98 -6.16 2.23
N LEU A 147 -17.25 -6.46 1.91
CA LEU A 147 -17.68 -7.01 0.63
C LEU A 147 -18.45 -5.92 -0.10
N ASP A 148 -17.82 -5.28 -1.07
CA ASP A 148 -18.47 -4.24 -1.86
C ASP A 148 -19.24 -4.84 -3.05
N GLU A 149 -20.22 -4.09 -3.55
CA GLU A 149 -21.03 -4.45 -4.71
C GLU A 149 -21.71 -5.85 -4.60
N ILE A 150 -22.16 -6.24 -3.40
CA ILE A 150 -22.81 -7.55 -3.18
C ILE A 150 -24.11 -7.70 -4.02
N ASP A 151 -24.72 -6.61 -4.44
CA ASP A 151 -25.88 -6.60 -5.34
C ASP A 151 -25.56 -7.15 -6.73
N LYS A 152 -24.30 -7.11 -7.18
CA LYS A 152 -23.88 -7.64 -8.49
C LYS A 152 -23.87 -9.17 -8.54
N VAL A 153 -23.79 -9.84 -7.38
CA VAL A 153 -23.90 -11.28 -7.31
C VAL A 153 -25.34 -11.76 -7.09
N GLY A 154 -26.29 -10.84 -6.93
CA GLY A 154 -27.73 -11.14 -6.90
C GLY A 154 -28.19 -11.73 -8.23
N SER A 155 -29.05 -12.76 -8.18
CA SER A 155 -29.62 -13.38 -9.39
C SER A 155 -30.68 -12.51 -10.02
N ASP A 156 -30.48 -12.16 -11.30
CA ASP A 156 -31.46 -11.40 -12.09
C ASP A 156 -32.55 -12.36 -12.59
N ARG A 157 -33.67 -12.49 -11.84
CA ARG A 157 -34.79 -13.39 -12.17
C ARG A 157 -35.52 -13.00 -13.45
N LYS A 158 -35.18 -11.84 -14.06
CA LYS A 158 -35.89 -11.32 -15.25
C LYS A 158 -35.38 -11.84 -16.58
N HIS A 159 -34.16 -12.37 -16.64
CA HIS A 159 -33.58 -12.96 -17.85
C HIS A 159 -33.56 -14.46 -17.69
N GLY A 160 -34.49 -15.17 -18.30
CA GLY A 160 -34.84 -16.57 -18.15
C GLY A 160 -33.78 -17.60 -18.58
N GLY A 161 -32.62 -17.57 -17.92
CA GLY A 161 -31.60 -18.61 -17.97
C GLY A 161 -31.07 -18.87 -16.55
N PRO A 162 -30.61 -20.08 -16.21
CA PRO A 162 -29.97 -20.31 -14.92
C PRO A 162 -28.70 -19.46 -14.85
N ASP A 163 -28.70 -18.44 -14.02
CA ASP A 163 -27.52 -17.59 -13.75
C ASP A 163 -26.58 -18.34 -12.77
N VAL A 164 -26.13 -19.53 -13.24
CA VAL A 164 -25.31 -20.48 -12.48
C VAL A 164 -24.02 -19.83 -11.99
N SER A 165 -23.53 -18.81 -12.70
CA SER A 165 -22.28 -18.12 -12.37
C SER A 165 -22.44 -17.25 -11.11
N ARG A 166 -23.49 -16.43 -11.01
CA ARG A 166 -23.69 -15.51 -9.87
C ARG A 166 -24.09 -16.24 -8.59
N GLU A 167 -24.97 -17.24 -8.72
CA GLU A 167 -25.31 -18.10 -7.58
C GLU A 167 -24.10 -18.90 -7.10
N GLY A 168 -23.23 -19.34 -8.02
CA GLY A 168 -21.96 -20.00 -7.70
C GLY A 168 -21.07 -19.12 -6.81
N VAL A 169 -20.89 -17.84 -7.16
CA VAL A 169 -20.11 -16.90 -6.35
C VAL A 169 -20.69 -16.73 -4.95
N GLN A 170 -22.03 -16.63 -4.81
CA GLN A 170 -22.67 -16.54 -3.50
C GLN A 170 -22.41 -17.81 -2.66
N ARG A 171 -22.45 -18.98 -3.28
CA ARG A 171 -22.17 -20.26 -2.61
C ARG A 171 -20.70 -20.41 -2.22
N ASP A 172 -19.77 -19.81 -2.99
CA ASP A 172 -18.34 -19.80 -2.67
C ASP A 172 -18.02 -18.83 -1.50
N LEU A 173 -18.77 -17.74 -1.37
CA LEU A 173 -18.63 -16.79 -0.26
C LEU A 173 -19.21 -17.36 1.05
N LEU A 174 -20.24 -18.20 0.97
CA LEU A 174 -20.99 -18.69 2.14
C LEU A 174 -20.09 -19.36 3.18
N PRO A 175 -19.21 -20.34 2.85
CA PRO A 175 -18.34 -20.97 3.83
C PRO A 175 -17.43 -19.97 4.55
N ILE A 176 -16.99 -18.94 3.85
CA ILE A 176 -16.10 -17.90 4.43
C ILE A 176 -16.85 -17.07 5.47
N VAL A 177 -18.10 -16.70 5.16
CA VAL A 177 -18.95 -15.91 6.07
C VAL A 177 -19.50 -16.76 7.22
N GLU A 178 -19.70 -18.07 7.00
CA GLU A 178 -20.18 -19.01 8.02
C GLU A 178 -19.12 -19.43 9.04
N GLY A 179 -17.86 -19.27 8.69
CA GLY A 179 -16.71 -19.72 9.48
C GLY A 179 -16.02 -20.92 8.81
N SER A 180 -14.86 -20.66 8.29
CA SER A 180 -13.99 -21.67 7.66
C SER A 180 -12.53 -21.39 7.92
N THR A 181 -11.69 -22.34 7.57
CA THR A 181 -10.23 -22.17 7.62
C THR A 181 -9.73 -21.84 6.21
N VAL A 182 -9.20 -20.63 6.05
CA VAL A 182 -8.66 -20.14 4.78
C VAL A 182 -7.14 -20.19 4.80
N SER A 183 -6.53 -20.79 3.79
CA SER A 183 -5.08 -20.82 3.64
C SER A 183 -4.60 -19.51 3.02
N THR A 184 -3.65 -18.86 3.67
CA THR A 184 -3.01 -17.63 3.18
C THR A 184 -1.50 -17.82 3.11
N LYS A 185 -0.80 -16.89 2.44
CA LYS A 185 0.67 -16.87 2.39
C LYS A 185 1.33 -16.69 3.79
N TYR A 186 0.57 -16.27 4.78
CA TYR A 186 1.04 -16.06 6.16
C TYR A 186 0.58 -17.16 7.13
N GLY A 187 -0.05 -18.21 6.63
CA GLY A 187 -0.62 -19.29 7.42
C GLY A 187 -2.12 -19.41 7.26
N THR A 188 -2.72 -20.34 7.99
CA THR A 188 -4.17 -20.55 7.99
C THR A 188 -4.87 -19.56 8.91
N VAL A 189 -6.00 -19.03 8.45
CA VAL A 189 -6.84 -18.05 9.17
C VAL A 189 -8.23 -18.64 9.33
N LYS A 190 -8.77 -18.65 10.54
CA LYS A 190 -10.16 -19.02 10.84
C LYS A 190 -11.04 -17.78 10.78
N THR A 191 -12.17 -17.87 10.07
CA THR A 191 -13.05 -16.74 9.84
C THR A 191 -14.21 -16.60 10.82
N ASP A 192 -14.31 -17.50 11.80
CA ASP A 192 -15.44 -17.61 12.74
C ASP A 192 -15.74 -16.31 13.52
N HIS A 193 -14.74 -15.52 13.81
CA HIS A 193 -14.86 -14.27 14.59
C HIS A 193 -14.56 -13.02 13.78
N ILE A 194 -14.46 -13.13 12.45
CA ILE A 194 -14.29 -11.98 11.57
C ILE A 194 -15.65 -11.30 11.36
N LEU A 195 -15.68 -9.98 11.49
CA LEU A 195 -16.87 -9.19 11.15
C LEU A 195 -16.92 -8.98 9.65
N PHE A 196 -18.02 -9.43 9.02
CA PHE A 196 -18.29 -9.18 7.61
C PHE A 196 -19.30 -8.04 7.45
N ILE A 197 -18.98 -7.06 6.62
CA ILE A 197 -19.84 -5.93 6.28
C ILE A 197 -20.01 -5.95 4.76
N ALA A 198 -21.24 -6.18 4.29
CA ALA A 198 -21.56 -6.16 2.88
C ALA A 198 -22.23 -4.85 2.49
N ALA A 199 -21.82 -4.26 1.38
CA ALA A 199 -22.43 -3.06 0.79
C ALA A 199 -22.90 -3.35 -0.63
N GLY A 200 -23.99 -2.70 -1.05
CA GLY A 200 -24.51 -2.80 -2.41
C GLY A 200 -25.58 -1.73 -2.64
N ALA A 201 -25.69 -1.28 -3.88
CA ALA A 201 -26.63 -0.23 -4.25
C ALA A 201 -28.08 -0.75 -4.39
N PHE A 202 -28.27 -2.01 -4.76
CA PHE A 202 -29.56 -2.68 -4.94
C PHE A 202 -30.59 -1.91 -5.80
N HIS A 203 -30.11 -1.15 -6.80
CA HIS A 203 -31.00 -0.40 -7.70
C HIS A 203 -31.77 -1.31 -8.66
N VAL A 204 -31.14 -2.35 -9.16
CA VAL A 204 -31.70 -3.32 -10.11
C VAL A 204 -32.11 -4.60 -9.41
N SER A 205 -31.27 -5.13 -8.56
CA SER A 205 -31.52 -6.30 -7.72
C SER A 205 -32.06 -5.90 -6.34
N LYS A 206 -32.63 -6.85 -5.63
CA LYS A 206 -33.11 -6.68 -4.24
C LYS A 206 -32.29 -7.56 -3.32
N VAL A 207 -32.23 -7.24 -2.04
CA VAL A 207 -31.60 -8.12 -1.03
C VAL A 207 -32.22 -9.50 -1.05
N SER A 208 -33.55 -9.62 -1.39
CA SER A 208 -34.24 -10.90 -1.56
C SER A 208 -33.77 -11.74 -2.75
N ASP A 209 -32.96 -11.21 -3.63
CA ASP A 209 -32.40 -11.92 -4.79
C ASP A 209 -31.08 -12.62 -4.44
N LEU A 210 -30.53 -12.35 -3.28
CA LEU A 210 -29.45 -13.15 -2.70
C LEU A 210 -30.01 -14.50 -2.19
N ILE A 211 -29.18 -15.55 -2.15
CA ILE A 211 -29.60 -16.84 -1.62
C ILE A 211 -30.00 -16.71 -0.14
N PRO A 212 -31.01 -17.47 0.31
CA PRO A 212 -31.53 -17.34 1.68
C PRO A 212 -30.49 -17.54 2.77
N GLU A 213 -29.53 -18.44 2.53
CA GLU A 213 -28.43 -18.74 3.45
C GLU A 213 -27.56 -17.51 3.67
N LEU A 214 -27.19 -16.81 2.59
CA LEU A 214 -26.38 -15.59 2.67
C LEU A 214 -27.14 -14.45 3.34
N GLN A 215 -28.44 -14.31 3.05
CA GLN A 215 -29.30 -13.33 3.73
C GLN A 215 -29.34 -13.56 5.25
N GLY A 216 -29.33 -14.82 5.70
CA GLY A 216 -29.33 -15.18 7.11
C GLY A 216 -27.99 -14.83 7.81
N ARG A 217 -26.90 -14.70 7.07
CA ARG A 217 -25.59 -14.31 7.61
C ARG A 217 -25.39 -12.79 7.70
N PHE A 218 -26.23 -12.02 7.01
CA PHE A 218 -26.29 -10.55 7.11
C PHE A 218 -27.64 -10.09 7.70
N PRO A 219 -27.91 -10.42 8.98
CA PRO A 219 -29.21 -10.15 9.60
C PRO A 219 -29.46 -8.66 9.87
N ILE A 220 -28.37 -7.89 10.08
CA ILE A 220 -28.46 -6.46 10.33
C ILE A 220 -28.42 -5.75 8.99
N ARG A 221 -29.47 -4.98 8.71
CA ARG A 221 -29.58 -4.19 7.47
C ARG A 221 -29.72 -2.73 7.82
N VAL A 222 -28.92 -1.91 7.14
CA VAL A 222 -28.93 -0.46 7.28
C VAL A 222 -29.12 0.13 5.89
N GLU A 223 -30.10 0.99 5.73
CA GLU A 223 -30.28 1.80 4.54
C GLU A 223 -29.65 3.16 4.80
N LEU A 224 -28.80 3.61 3.88
CA LEU A 224 -28.14 4.90 3.98
C LEU A 224 -29.01 5.95 3.32
N ASP A 225 -29.19 7.11 3.97
CA ASP A 225 -29.88 8.26 3.42
C ASP A 225 -29.05 8.89 2.29
N SER A 226 -29.75 9.58 1.37
CA SER A 226 -29.09 10.38 0.36
C SER A 226 -28.36 11.56 1.00
N LEU A 227 -27.22 11.94 0.42
CA LEU A 227 -26.47 13.10 0.89
C LEU A 227 -27.21 14.39 0.53
N GLU A 228 -27.32 15.26 1.51
CA GLU A 228 -27.87 16.62 1.35
C GLU A 228 -26.74 17.64 1.17
N LYS A 229 -27.11 18.86 0.73
CA LYS A 229 -26.16 19.98 0.54
C LYS A 229 -25.24 20.19 1.75
N GLY A 230 -25.79 20.12 2.98
CA GLY A 230 -25.01 20.27 4.20
C GLY A 230 -23.93 19.21 4.38
N ASP A 231 -24.18 17.98 3.93
CA ASP A 231 -23.21 16.90 3.99
C ASP A 231 -22.12 17.06 2.94
N PHE A 232 -22.47 17.52 1.74
CA PHE A 232 -21.48 17.86 0.71
C PHE A 232 -20.53 18.97 1.16
N ILE A 233 -21.02 20.00 1.87
CA ILE A 233 -20.17 21.05 2.45
C ILE A 233 -19.18 20.46 3.45
N LYS A 234 -19.64 19.56 4.35
CA LYS A 234 -18.76 18.89 5.31
C LYS A 234 -17.68 18.05 4.59
N ILE A 235 -18.08 17.27 3.58
CA ILE A 235 -17.17 16.43 2.79
C ILE A 235 -16.12 17.27 2.08
N LEU A 236 -16.48 18.46 1.58
CA LEU A 236 -15.55 19.36 0.91
C LEU A 236 -14.57 20.05 1.87
N THR A 237 -14.87 20.16 3.17
CA THR A 237 -14.12 21.03 4.09
C THR A 237 -13.48 20.31 5.27
N GLU A 238 -14.20 19.39 5.93
CA GLU A 238 -13.78 18.84 7.22
C GLU A 238 -12.67 17.76 7.12
N PRO A 239 -12.73 16.76 6.22
CA PRO A 239 -11.75 15.68 6.19
C PRO A 239 -10.32 16.19 6.04
N LYS A 240 -9.35 15.43 6.58
CA LYS A 240 -7.93 15.73 6.35
C LYS A 240 -7.60 15.79 4.86
N ASN A 241 -8.21 14.90 4.09
CA ASN A 241 -8.07 14.79 2.64
C ASN A 241 -9.31 15.34 1.90
N ALA A 242 -9.89 16.45 2.37
CA ALA A 242 -10.98 17.10 1.65
C ALA A 242 -10.55 17.48 0.24
N LEU A 243 -11.45 17.38 -0.75
CA LEU A 243 -11.13 17.66 -2.17
C LEU A 243 -10.56 19.05 -2.38
N THR A 244 -11.09 20.07 -1.70
CA THR A 244 -10.54 21.43 -1.75
C THR A 244 -9.09 21.49 -1.35
N LYS A 245 -8.68 20.73 -0.33
CA LYS A 245 -7.28 20.65 0.13
C LYS A 245 -6.40 19.86 -0.84
N GLN A 246 -6.95 18.80 -1.46
CA GLN A 246 -6.23 18.03 -2.46
C GLN A 246 -5.91 18.87 -3.70
N TYR A 247 -6.91 19.58 -4.24
CA TYR A 247 -6.69 20.46 -5.41
C TYR A 247 -5.81 21.65 -5.07
N HIS A 248 -5.92 22.23 -3.86
CA HIS A 248 -4.97 23.25 -3.40
C HIS A 248 -3.53 22.73 -3.41
N ALA A 249 -3.28 21.53 -2.85
CA ALA A 249 -1.95 20.94 -2.83
C ALA A 249 -1.46 20.56 -4.24
N LEU A 250 -2.34 20.04 -5.09
CA LEU A 250 -2.01 19.69 -6.47
C LEU A 250 -1.60 20.92 -7.29
N MET A 251 -2.38 21.99 -7.25
CA MET A 251 -2.08 23.23 -7.97
C MET A 251 -0.85 23.96 -7.41
N ALA A 252 -0.58 23.80 -6.11
CA ALA A 252 0.63 24.35 -5.49
C ALA A 252 1.92 23.74 -6.07
N THR A 253 1.90 22.53 -6.62
CA THR A 253 3.05 21.92 -7.31
C THR A 253 3.42 22.66 -8.59
N GLU A 254 2.42 23.29 -9.24
CA GLU A 254 2.60 24.15 -10.42
C GLU A 254 2.78 25.64 -10.03
N GLY A 255 2.86 25.94 -8.74
CA GLY A 255 3.02 27.30 -8.24
C GLY A 255 1.74 28.14 -8.23
N ILE A 256 0.56 27.52 -8.32
CA ILE A 256 -0.75 28.19 -8.27
C ILE A 256 -1.37 28.02 -6.89
N GLU A 257 -1.71 29.12 -6.22
CA GLU A 257 -2.46 29.14 -4.98
C GLU A 257 -3.97 29.19 -5.26
N VAL A 258 -4.66 28.04 -5.22
CA VAL A 258 -6.12 27.99 -5.40
C VAL A 258 -6.82 28.22 -4.08
N ILE A 259 -7.72 29.21 -4.04
CA ILE A 259 -8.51 29.58 -2.87
C ILE A 259 -9.99 29.40 -3.18
N PHE A 260 -10.67 28.58 -2.40
CA PHE A 260 -12.13 28.41 -2.50
C PHE A 260 -12.83 29.33 -1.50
N GLU A 261 -13.69 30.22 -2.01
CA GLU A 261 -14.53 31.03 -1.13
C GLU A 261 -15.63 30.19 -0.48
N PRO A 262 -16.07 30.54 0.73
CA PRO A 262 -17.15 29.81 1.41
C PRO A 262 -18.43 29.72 0.58
N ASP A 263 -18.80 30.80 -0.09
CA ASP A 263 -19.99 30.86 -0.94
C ASP A 263 -19.84 29.98 -2.19
N ALA A 264 -18.62 29.83 -2.71
CA ALA A 264 -18.34 28.90 -3.82
C ALA A 264 -18.48 27.45 -3.38
N ILE A 265 -18.03 27.11 -2.17
CA ILE A 265 -18.21 25.77 -1.59
C ILE A 265 -19.71 25.47 -1.41
N ASP A 266 -20.48 26.44 -0.94
CA ASP A 266 -21.94 26.33 -0.80
C ASP A 266 -22.63 26.10 -2.16
N ALA A 267 -22.19 26.81 -3.20
CA ALA A 267 -22.71 26.63 -4.55
C ALA A 267 -22.35 25.25 -5.13
N LEU A 268 -21.09 24.80 -4.97
CA LEU A 268 -20.62 23.48 -5.39
C LEU A 268 -21.44 22.35 -4.75
N ALA A 269 -21.70 22.47 -3.44
CA ALA A 269 -22.53 21.51 -2.71
C ALA A 269 -23.96 21.47 -3.25
N GLY A 270 -24.55 22.63 -3.59
CA GLY A 270 -25.88 22.71 -4.20
C GLY A 270 -25.92 22.05 -5.58
N TYR A 271 -24.91 22.27 -6.42
CA TYR A 271 -24.83 21.61 -7.73
C TYR A 271 -24.63 20.10 -7.61
N ALA A 272 -23.89 19.62 -6.59
CA ALA A 272 -23.71 18.19 -6.35
C ALA A 272 -25.02 17.51 -5.94
N GLU A 273 -25.81 18.14 -5.07
CA GLU A 273 -27.13 17.66 -4.68
C GLU A 273 -28.10 17.66 -5.88
N GLU A 274 -28.12 18.73 -6.64
CA GLU A 274 -28.98 18.86 -7.85
C GLU A 274 -28.61 17.78 -8.87
N ALA A 275 -27.33 17.56 -9.15
CA ALA A 275 -26.87 16.56 -10.10
C ALA A 275 -27.19 15.11 -9.64
N ASN A 276 -27.09 14.81 -8.35
CA ASN A 276 -27.52 13.52 -7.80
C ASN A 276 -29.03 13.32 -7.81
N THR A 277 -29.83 14.41 -7.83
CA THR A 277 -31.27 14.33 -7.90
C THR A 277 -31.75 14.15 -9.35
N ARG A 278 -31.07 14.79 -10.32
CA ARG A 278 -31.47 14.75 -11.75
C ARG A 278 -30.94 13.52 -12.48
N ALA A 279 -29.75 13.03 -12.09
CA ALA A 279 -29.09 11.88 -12.69
C ALA A 279 -29.04 10.70 -11.71
N GLU A 280 -28.24 9.69 -12.01
CA GLU A 280 -27.98 8.59 -11.09
C GLU A 280 -27.31 9.11 -9.82
N ASN A 281 -27.84 8.75 -8.65
CA ASN A 281 -27.27 9.13 -7.37
C ASN A 281 -26.01 8.30 -7.11
N ILE A 282 -24.83 8.89 -7.32
CA ILE A 282 -23.52 8.31 -7.05
C ILE A 282 -22.90 8.82 -5.75
N GLY A 283 -23.69 9.49 -4.92
CA GLY A 283 -23.28 9.99 -3.61
C GLY A 283 -22.13 11.00 -3.70
N ALA A 284 -21.16 10.89 -2.81
CA ALA A 284 -20.00 11.80 -2.73
C ALA A 284 -19.08 11.74 -3.97
N ARG A 285 -19.14 10.69 -4.79
CA ARG A 285 -18.36 10.60 -6.03
C ARG A 285 -18.70 11.75 -6.99
N ARG A 286 -19.93 12.28 -6.91
CA ARG A 286 -20.36 13.45 -7.68
C ARG A 286 -19.47 14.67 -7.47
N LEU A 287 -18.92 14.85 -6.27
CA LEU A 287 -18.00 15.96 -6.00
C LEU A 287 -16.68 15.86 -6.80
N TYR A 288 -16.20 14.66 -7.06
CA TYR A 288 -14.99 14.50 -7.89
C TYR A 288 -15.24 14.96 -9.31
N THR A 289 -16.32 14.50 -9.93
CA THR A 289 -16.66 14.89 -11.32
C THR A 289 -16.92 16.38 -11.44
N ILE A 290 -17.61 16.98 -10.46
CA ILE A 290 -17.87 18.43 -10.44
C ILE A 290 -16.58 19.22 -10.24
N MET A 291 -15.72 18.82 -9.33
CA MET A 291 -14.43 19.49 -9.10
C MET A 291 -13.49 19.36 -10.30
N GLU A 292 -13.49 18.20 -10.95
CA GLU A 292 -12.73 17.96 -12.18
C GLU A 292 -13.22 18.90 -13.30
N ALA A 293 -14.51 18.94 -13.56
CA ALA A 293 -15.10 19.84 -14.55
C ALA A 293 -14.86 21.32 -14.22
N LEU A 294 -14.95 21.71 -12.93
CA LEU A 294 -14.70 23.08 -12.50
C LEU A 294 -13.26 23.54 -12.74
N LEU A 295 -12.30 22.65 -12.51
CA LEU A 295 -10.88 22.98 -12.54
C LEU A 295 -10.17 22.49 -13.81
N GLU A 296 -10.90 21.96 -14.79
CA GLU A 296 -10.33 21.41 -16.03
C GLU A 296 -9.46 22.43 -16.77
N GLU A 297 -10.01 23.61 -17.06
CA GLU A 297 -9.28 24.68 -17.75
C GLU A 297 -8.08 25.18 -16.94
N LEU A 298 -8.24 25.34 -15.62
CA LEU A 298 -7.15 25.76 -14.74
C LEU A 298 -6.03 24.70 -14.71
N SER A 299 -6.41 23.42 -14.67
CA SER A 299 -5.46 22.31 -14.65
C SER A 299 -4.69 22.18 -15.96
N TYR A 300 -5.36 22.40 -17.08
CA TYR A 300 -4.76 22.36 -18.41
C TYR A 300 -3.71 23.46 -18.60
N ASP A 301 -4.03 24.69 -18.18
CA ASP A 301 -3.16 25.87 -18.33
C ASP A 301 -2.19 26.04 -17.14
N ALA A 302 -2.19 25.13 -16.17
CA ALA A 302 -1.47 25.31 -14.90
C ALA A 302 0.03 25.62 -15.09
N SER A 303 0.69 24.91 -15.99
CA SER A 303 2.13 25.11 -16.28
C SER A 303 2.46 26.48 -16.89
N GLU A 304 1.50 27.11 -17.56
CA GLU A 304 1.68 28.44 -18.20
C GLU A 304 1.35 29.58 -17.23
N ARG A 305 0.55 29.32 -16.19
CA ARG A 305 0.08 30.31 -15.20
C ARG A 305 0.94 30.37 -13.92
N ALA A 306 2.19 29.92 -13.96
CA ALA A 306 3.06 29.84 -12.79
C ALA A 306 3.06 31.09 -11.90
N GLN A 307 3.03 30.91 -10.56
CA GLN A 307 3.05 31.94 -9.52
C GLN A 307 1.81 32.86 -9.49
N SER A 308 0.63 32.33 -9.72
CA SER A 308 -0.63 33.07 -9.65
C SER A 308 -1.51 32.61 -8.48
N LYS A 309 -2.35 33.54 -8.01
CA LYS A 309 -3.47 33.21 -7.11
C LYS A 309 -4.73 33.04 -7.93
N PHE A 310 -5.43 31.95 -7.74
CA PHE A 310 -6.69 31.68 -8.39
C PHE A 310 -7.82 31.61 -7.37
N LEU A 311 -8.78 32.51 -7.48
CA LEU A 311 -9.90 32.60 -6.56
C LEU A 311 -11.11 31.92 -7.19
N VAL A 312 -11.56 30.83 -6.58
CA VAL A 312 -12.81 30.16 -6.94
C VAL A 312 -13.96 30.82 -6.17
N ASN A 313 -14.69 31.67 -6.86
CA ASN A 313 -15.87 32.37 -6.35
C ASN A 313 -17.16 31.78 -6.94
N VAL A 314 -18.32 32.25 -6.47
CA VAL A 314 -19.64 31.79 -6.92
C VAL A 314 -19.86 32.01 -8.42
N ASP A 315 -19.41 33.15 -8.95
CA ASP A 315 -19.60 33.50 -10.37
C ASP A 315 -18.80 32.55 -11.26
N TYR A 316 -17.59 32.19 -10.88
CA TYR A 316 -16.78 31.20 -11.59
C TYR A 316 -17.46 29.81 -11.56
N VAL A 317 -17.92 29.37 -10.38
CA VAL A 317 -18.65 28.10 -10.23
C VAL A 317 -19.89 28.06 -11.14
N LYS A 318 -20.69 29.12 -11.14
CA LYS A 318 -21.87 29.20 -11.97
C LYS A 318 -21.55 29.21 -13.46
N SER A 319 -20.63 30.05 -13.89
CA SER A 319 -20.28 30.17 -15.32
C SER A 319 -19.75 28.85 -15.89
N THR A 320 -19.09 28.04 -15.07
CA THR A 320 -18.50 26.76 -15.51
C THR A 320 -19.52 25.62 -15.45
N LEU A 321 -20.31 25.51 -14.37
CA LEU A 321 -21.17 24.35 -14.14
C LEU A 321 -22.60 24.50 -14.69
N GLU A 322 -23.19 25.71 -14.75
CA GLU A 322 -24.53 25.89 -15.28
C GLU A 322 -24.71 25.43 -16.73
N PRO A 323 -23.78 25.69 -17.67
CA PRO A 323 -23.90 25.17 -19.03
C PRO A 323 -23.91 23.63 -19.10
N ILE A 324 -23.12 22.96 -18.21
CA ILE A 324 -23.06 21.51 -18.17
C ILE A 324 -24.36 20.93 -17.62
N LEU A 325 -24.87 21.49 -16.51
CA LEU A 325 -26.09 21.00 -15.86
C LEU A 325 -27.36 21.34 -16.65
N SER A 326 -27.34 22.40 -17.44
CA SER A 326 -28.49 22.80 -18.29
C SER A 326 -28.65 21.90 -19.51
N ASN A 327 -27.64 21.14 -19.88
CA ASN A 327 -27.68 20.19 -21.00
C ASN A 327 -27.70 18.76 -20.45
N ASP A 328 -28.84 18.08 -20.55
CA ASP A 328 -29.06 16.74 -20.04
C ASP A 328 -28.04 15.70 -20.60
N ASP A 329 -27.61 15.85 -21.85
CA ASP A 329 -26.64 14.97 -22.49
C ASP A 329 -25.23 15.21 -21.93
N LEU A 330 -24.84 16.49 -21.75
CA LEU A 330 -23.57 16.84 -21.14
C LEU A 330 -23.52 16.45 -19.66
N ALA A 331 -24.60 16.69 -18.93
CA ALA A 331 -24.70 16.31 -17.51
C ALA A 331 -24.52 14.80 -17.30
N ARG A 332 -25.11 13.97 -18.18
CA ARG A 332 -24.94 12.50 -18.12
C ARG A 332 -23.55 12.02 -18.53
N TYR A 333 -22.87 12.77 -19.39
CA TYR A 333 -21.57 12.36 -19.92
C TYR A 333 -20.40 12.84 -19.07
N ILE A 334 -20.51 14.05 -18.50
CA ILE A 334 -19.42 14.71 -17.77
C ILE A 334 -19.57 14.52 -16.25
N LEU A 335 -20.80 14.57 -15.77
CA LEU A 335 -21.14 14.43 -14.36
C LEU A 335 -21.73 13.05 -14.04
#